data_df3e71a4ed964b47c7c375f984d7aca8
#
_entry.id   df3e71a4ed964b47c7c375f984d7aca8
#
_cell.length_a   1.000
_cell.length_b   1.000
_cell.length_c   1.000
_cell.angle_alpha   90.00
_cell.angle_beta   90.00
_cell.angle_gamma   90.00
#
_symmetry.space_group_name_H-M   'P 1'
#
loop_
_entity.id
_entity.type
_entity.pdbx_description
1 polymer ?
#
loop_
_entity_poly.entity_id
_entity_poly.type
_entity_poly.pdbx_seq_one_letter_code
_entity_poly.pdbx_strand_id
1 'polypeptide(L)'
;VKIYLDGSPEPAVDMAFQDYFDGKHAPFNYPQLSYRLEDVGCRGQNLYFPIPYQKSCKIVGEDKWGAYFQFVYETFPKGTKVPTFNAELAKQHAGALKGVNDYFAGRLGTDPAGDRQGQETIRDTAEIEPGKSARLELKGPRAITAIRGALAFKDREDEMAAMRHLVLRITWDGQAEPAVWCPLGDFFGTAPGVNRYKSLPTGMTDDGAYALWYMPFGKSAVVELVNEGTETRQVRFELTHAPLSRPFDGLGHFHCKWHRDVFPLSKDRWPDWTLLRTEGRGRFCGVMLHVWNPRGGWWGEGDEKFFVDGETFPSTIGTGSEDYFGYAWCDPNLFQKPFHCQTMTEGNRGHQSVLRWHVADNVPFQKSFEGCIEKYYPNSPGTLYACTACWYLAPGGKDPFGPVPVDQRHGYYVRPPLEAGGFPVLGTPAGDVQTQDMTGFGEGKWTNNDHLWWTGAKPGDKLNLAIVVKKTGTYKLSAVLTKAIDYGIVQLSLDGEKLAGPIDLFNDGVIPTQPPVPLGTRQLSEGKHTLTVEILGANDKAV
;
A
#
# COMPACT_ATOMS: atom_id res chain seq x y z
N VAL A 1 25.48 -11.81 -16.11
CA VAL A 1 25.89 -10.65 -15.28
C VAL A 1 27.11 -11.03 -14.47
N LYS A 2 28.10 -10.15 -14.45
CA LYS A 2 29.37 -10.37 -13.73
C LYS A 2 29.52 -9.34 -12.62
N ILE A 3 29.93 -9.82 -11.44
CA ILE A 3 30.21 -8.96 -10.28
C ILE A 3 31.70 -9.04 -9.97
N TYR A 4 32.38 -7.91 -10.08
CA TYR A 4 33.79 -7.75 -9.76
C TYR A 4 33.94 -6.99 -8.45
N LEU A 5 34.76 -7.47 -7.54
CA LEU A 5 34.94 -6.91 -6.20
C LEU A 5 36.40 -6.50 -5.99
N ASP A 6 36.59 -5.36 -5.31
CA ASP A 6 37.86 -4.85 -4.80
C ASP A 6 38.99 -4.72 -5.85
N GLY A 7 38.61 -4.51 -7.11
CA GLY A 7 39.55 -4.35 -8.23
C GLY A 7 40.11 -5.65 -8.77
N SER A 8 39.57 -6.82 -8.38
CA SER A 8 39.94 -8.10 -8.99
C SER A 8 39.70 -8.09 -10.50
N PRO A 9 40.61 -8.62 -11.33
CA PRO A 9 40.38 -8.81 -12.75
C PRO A 9 39.38 -9.94 -13.06
N GLU A 10 39.22 -10.89 -12.11
CA GLU A 10 38.30 -11.99 -12.22
C GLU A 10 37.00 -11.69 -11.47
N PRO A 11 35.83 -12.03 -12.04
CA PRO A 11 34.56 -11.81 -11.39
C PRO A 11 34.40 -12.75 -10.17
N ALA A 12 33.89 -12.21 -9.07
CA ALA A 12 33.51 -13.01 -7.91
C ALA A 12 32.21 -13.83 -8.17
N VAL A 13 31.38 -13.35 -9.08
CA VAL A 13 30.19 -14.06 -9.59
C VAL A 13 30.10 -13.83 -11.10
N ASP A 14 29.87 -14.89 -11.86
CA ASP A 14 29.62 -14.88 -13.30
C ASP A 14 28.53 -15.91 -13.61
N MET A 15 27.31 -15.44 -13.87
CA MET A 15 26.18 -16.29 -14.24
C MET A 15 25.11 -15.53 -15.03
N ALA A 16 24.19 -16.27 -15.64
CA ALA A 16 23.03 -15.68 -16.28
C ALA A 16 22.21 -14.87 -15.25
N PHE A 17 21.67 -13.71 -15.66
CA PHE A 17 20.97 -12.84 -14.71
C PHE A 17 19.80 -13.53 -14.02
N GLN A 18 19.05 -14.35 -14.75
CA GLN A 18 17.92 -15.07 -14.18
C GLN A 18 18.31 -16.09 -13.09
N ASP A 19 19.53 -16.62 -13.15
CA ASP A 19 20.01 -17.62 -12.17
C ASP A 19 20.28 -17.00 -10.80
N TYR A 20 20.41 -15.68 -10.72
CA TYR A 20 20.50 -14.95 -9.45
C TYR A 20 19.22 -15.07 -8.61
N PHE A 21 18.06 -15.32 -9.23
CA PHE A 21 16.76 -15.18 -8.59
C PHE A 21 15.93 -16.46 -8.54
N ASP A 22 16.44 -17.60 -9.00
CA ASP A 22 15.67 -18.84 -9.01
C ASP A 22 15.81 -19.67 -7.73
N GLY A 23 16.69 -19.24 -6.82
CA GLY A 23 16.94 -19.94 -5.56
C GLY A 23 17.58 -21.33 -5.70
N LYS A 24 18.14 -21.67 -6.87
CA LYS A 24 18.70 -23.00 -7.18
C LYS A 24 20.20 -22.97 -7.41
N HIS A 25 20.73 -21.88 -7.95
CA HIS A 25 22.13 -21.76 -8.33
C HIS A 25 22.98 -21.24 -7.18
N ALA A 26 24.04 -21.96 -6.83
CA ALA A 26 25.00 -21.50 -5.83
C ALA A 26 25.75 -20.26 -6.33
N PRO A 27 26.00 -19.25 -5.47
CA PRO A 27 25.78 -19.24 -4.02
C PRO A 27 24.37 -18.81 -3.59
N PHE A 28 23.45 -18.50 -4.53
CA PHE A 28 22.13 -17.92 -4.28
C PHE A 28 21.01 -18.98 -4.12
N ASN A 29 21.37 -20.21 -3.78
CA ASN A 29 20.45 -21.35 -3.61
C ASN A 29 19.65 -21.31 -2.28
N TYR A 30 19.08 -20.14 -1.97
CA TYR A 30 18.25 -19.88 -0.79
C TYR A 30 16.93 -19.21 -1.23
N PRO A 31 15.85 -20.01 -1.49
CA PRO A 31 14.64 -19.51 -2.15
C PRO A 31 13.83 -18.48 -1.37
N GLN A 32 14.17 -18.19 -0.11
CA GLN A 32 13.59 -17.07 0.63
C GLN A 32 14.46 -15.81 0.60
N LEU A 33 15.68 -15.90 0.11
CA LEU A 33 16.60 -14.77 -0.06
C LEU A 33 16.80 -14.41 -1.54
N SER A 34 16.49 -15.35 -2.44
CA SER A 34 16.61 -15.22 -3.88
C SER A 34 15.40 -15.85 -4.53
N TYR A 35 14.51 -15.06 -5.12
CA TYR A 35 13.23 -15.54 -5.63
C TYR A 35 12.64 -14.68 -6.73
N ARG A 36 11.77 -15.33 -7.50
CA ARG A 36 10.88 -14.73 -8.49
C ARG A 36 9.44 -14.84 -7.99
N LEU A 37 8.59 -13.92 -8.40
CA LEU A 37 7.15 -13.94 -8.10
C LEU A 37 6.31 -14.53 -9.24
N GLU A 38 6.93 -15.31 -10.14
CA GLU A 38 6.25 -15.94 -11.28
C GLU A 38 5.16 -16.93 -10.85
N ASP A 39 5.32 -17.61 -9.72
CA ASP A 39 4.33 -18.55 -9.17
C ASP A 39 2.97 -17.90 -8.85
N VAL A 40 2.96 -16.60 -8.65
CA VAL A 40 1.76 -15.80 -8.41
C VAL A 40 1.42 -14.86 -9.58
N GLY A 41 2.06 -15.06 -10.73
CA GLY A 41 1.84 -14.30 -11.96
C GLY A 41 2.61 -12.97 -12.04
N CYS A 42 3.25 -12.55 -10.97
CA CYS A 42 4.10 -11.35 -10.95
C CYS A 42 5.48 -11.62 -11.57
N ARG A 43 6.16 -10.57 -12.04
CA ARG A 43 7.47 -10.71 -12.70
C ARG A 43 8.63 -10.18 -11.87
N GLY A 44 8.39 -9.71 -10.65
CA GLY A 44 9.42 -9.21 -9.75
C GLY A 44 10.45 -10.27 -9.40
N GLN A 45 11.72 -9.89 -9.51
CA GLN A 45 12.87 -10.74 -9.18
C GLN A 45 13.67 -10.07 -8.08
N ASN A 46 13.86 -10.74 -6.96
CA ASN A 46 14.38 -10.14 -5.73
C ASN A 46 15.52 -10.97 -5.16
N LEU A 47 16.60 -10.28 -4.77
CA LEU A 47 17.79 -10.88 -4.17
C LEU A 47 18.16 -10.13 -2.88
N TYR A 48 18.00 -10.78 -1.74
CA TYR A 48 18.40 -10.29 -0.41
C TYR A 48 19.64 -11.00 0.14
N PHE A 49 20.38 -11.66 -0.73
CA PHE A 49 21.64 -12.32 -0.38
C PHE A 49 22.75 -11.25 -0.29
N PRO A 50 23.51 -11.18 0.84
CA PRO A 50 24.54 -10.18 1.01
C PRO A 50 25.80 -10.50 0.18
N ILE A 51 26.32 -9.49 -0.54
CA ILE A 51 27.57 -9.57 -1.30
C ILE A 51 28.53 -8.50 -0.76
N PRO A 52 29.26 -8.78 0.34
CA PRO A 52 30.12 -7.80 0.95
C PRO A 52 31.40 -7.55 0.13
N TYR A 53 31.89 -6.31 0.15
CA TYR A 53 33.14 -5.89 -0.46
C TYR A 53 33.85 -4.82 0.38
N GLN A 54 35.19 -4.71 0.27
CA GLN A 54 35.97 -3.80 1.11
C GLN A 54 36.27 -2.45 0.44
N LYS A 55 36.45 -2.41 -0.88
CA LYS A 55 36.91 -1.22 -1.61
C LYS A 55 35.96 -0.79 -2.71
N SER A 56 35.55 -1.73 -3.56
CA SER A 56 34.73 -1.43 -4.72
C SER A 56 33.92 -2.63 -5.19
N CYS A 57 32.76 -2.35 -5.75
CA CYS A 57 31.92 -3.30 -6.47
C CYS A 57 31.66 -2.77 -7.88
N LYS A 58 31.88 -3.62 -8.90
CA LYS A 58 31.57 -3.33 -10.29
C LYS A 58 30.67 -4.44 -10.83
N ILE A 59 29.47 -4.07 -11.29
CA ILE A 59 28.51 -4.99 -11.88
C ILE A 59 28.46 -4.72 -13.38
N VAL A 60 28.57 -5.77 -14.19
CA VAL A 60 28.60 -5.68 -15.63
C VAL A 60 27.50 -6.56 -16.22
N GLY A 61 26.55 -5.97 -16.92
CA GLY A 61 25.58 -6.64 -17.78
C GLY A 61 26.11 -6.83 -19.20
N GLU A 62 25.47 -7.72 -19.95
CA GLU A 62 25.72 -7.88 -21.37
C GLU A 62 24.97 -6.83 -22.19
N ASP A 63 25.35 -6.67 -23.45
CA ASP A 63 24.65 -5.78 -24.39
C ASP A 63 23.17 -6.19 -24.51
N LYS A 64 22.26 -5.21 -24.51
CA LYS A 64 20.80 -5.39 -24.54
C LYS A 64 20.20 -6.06 -23.30
N TRP A 65 20.90 -6.02 -22.19
CA TRP A 65 20.41 -6.47 -20.91
C TRP A 65 19.33 -5.56 -20.38
N GLY A 66 18.17 -5.64 -20.39
CA GLY A 66 17.03 -4.86 -19.88
C GLY A 66 17.30 -3.50 -19.22
N ALA A 67 16.25 -2.73 -19.00
CA ALA A 67 16.34 -1.37 -18.46
C ALA A 67 15.83 -1.25 -17.00
N TYR A 68 15.14 -2.28 -16.47
CA TYR A 68 14.47 -2.21 -15.17
C TYR A 68 15.20 -3.07 -14.14
N PHE A 69 16.14 -2.46 -13.42
CA PHE A 69 16.90 -3.11 -12.35
C PHE A 69 17.42 -2.10 -11.36
N GLN A 70 17.60 -2.54 -10.11
CA GLN A 70 18.18 -1.75 -9.02
C GLN A 70 19.20 -2.58 -8.26
N PHE A 71 20.33 -1.96 -7.94
CA PHE A 71 21.33 -2.51 -7.03
C PHE A 71 21.44 -1.59 -5.83
N VAL A 72 20.91 -2.04 -4.70
CA VAL A 72 21.03 -1.32 -3.44
C VAL A 72 22.35 -1.70 -2.77
N TYR A 73 23.09 -0.71 -2.29
CA TYR A 73 24.33 -0.94 -1.55
C TYR A 73 24.39 -0.06 -0.31
N GLU A 74 25.11 -0.53 0.70
CA GLU A 74 25.40 0.19 1.93
C GLU A 74 26.89 0.49 2.04
N THR A 75 27.22 1.70 2.48
CA THR A 75 28.60 2.08 2.83
C THR A 75 28.76 2.16 4.33
N PHE A 76 29.85 1.56 4.83
CA PHE A 76 30.21 1.60 6.23
C PHE A 76 31.17 2.76 6.55
N PRO A 77 31.25 3.21 7.80
CA PRO A 77 32.23 4.21 8.21
C PRO A 77 33.65 3.87 7.76
N LYS A 78 34.42 4.88 7.37
CA LYS A 78 35.81 4.70 6.93
C LYS A 78 36.63 3.91 7.96
N GLY A 79 37.32 2.87 7.50
CA GLY A 79 38.11 1.99 8.33
C GLY A 79 37.38 0.74 8.83
N THR A 80 36.09 0.61 8.61
CA THR A 80 35.36 -0.63 8.86
C THR A 80 35.92 -1.75 7.99
N LYS A 81 36.25 -2.87 8.62
CA LYS A 81 36.71 -4.05 7.89
C LYS A 81 35.55 -4.96 7.57
N VAL A 82 35.32 -5.16 6.27
CA VAL A 82 34.29 -6.04 5.74
C VAL A 82 35.00 -7.11 4.89
N PRO A 83 34.67 -8.40 5.04
CA PRO A 83 35.27 -9.43 4.18
C PRO A 83 34.82 -9.24 2.73
N THR A 84 35.69 -9.53 1.78
CA THR A 84 35.29 -9.56 0.35
C THR A 84 34.62 -10.88 0.04
N PHE A 85 33.46 -10.81 -0.58
CA PHE A 85 32.69 -11.99 -0.96
C PHE A 85 33.48 -12.91 -1.92
N ASN A 86 33.40 -14.18 -1.68
CA ASN A 86 33.81 -15.27 -2.56
C ASN A 86 33.04 -16.56 -2.22
N ALA A 87 33.16 -17.58 -3.05
CA ALA A 87 32.43 -18.83 -2.86
C ALA A 87 32.80 -19.55 -1.54
N GLU A 88 34.03 -19.40 -1.04
CA GLU A 88 34.47 -19.99 0.23
C GLU A 88 33.82 -19.28 1.42
N LEU A 89 33.75 -17.95 1.40
CA LEU A 89 33.03 -17.18 2.42
C LEU A 89 31.55 -17.59 2.49
N ALA A 90 30.91 -17.76 1.34
CA ALA A 90 29.53 -18.24 1.29
C ALA A 90 29.35 -19.62 1.93
N LYS A 91 30.28 -20.55 1.70
CA LYS A 91 30.28 -21.88 2.33
C LYS A 91 30.51 -21.80 3.84
N GLN A 92 31.43 -20.96 4.31
CA GLN A 92 31.68 -20.75 5.73
C GLN A 92 30.43 -20.25 6.47
N HIS A 93 29.59 -19.44 5.81
CA HIS A 93 28.37 -18.89 6.36
C HIS A 93 27.09 -19.64 5.93
N ALA A 94 27.22 -20.78 5.27
CA ALA A 94 26.06 -21.54 4.76
C ALA A 94 25.03 -21.91 5.85
N GLY A 95 25.50 -22.21 7.07
CA GLY A 95 24.62 -22.49 8.20
C GLY A 95 23.76 -21.29 8.61
N ALA A 96 24.34 -20.10 8.64
CA ALA A 96 23.61 -18.86 8.96
C ALA A 96 22.61 -18.51 7.84
N LEU A 97 23.04 -18.59 6.59
CA LEU A 97 22.17 -18.34 5.43
C LEU A 97 20.99 -19.31 5.39
N LYS A 98 21.26 -20.61 5.64
CA LYS A 98 20.21 -21.61 5.75
C LYS A 98 19.25 -21.32 6.92
N GLY A 99 19.78 -20.93 8.07
CA GLY A 99 18.97 -20.57 9.24
C GLY A 99 17.99 -19.42 8.96
N VAL A 100 18.44 -18.35 8.26
CA VAL A 100 17.59 -17.24 7.83
C VAL A 100 16.56 -17.71 6.79
N ASN A 101 17.00 -18.47 5.79
CA ASN A 101 16.10 -19.02 4.78
C ASN A 101 14.98 -19.88 5.39
N ASP A 102 15.33 -20.78 6.31
CA ASP A 102 14.37 -21.67 6.99
C ASP A 102 13.42 -20.89 7.92
N TYR A 103 13.93 -19.85 8.58
CA TYR A 103 13.10 -18.95 9.37
C TYR A 103 12.05 -18.24 8.49
N PHE A 104 12.46 -17.68 7.36
CA PHE A 104 11.54 -17.02 6.43
C PHE A 104 10.55 -18.00 5.80
N ALA A 105 10.95 -19.24 5.57
CA ALA A 105 10.08 -20.27 5.01
C ALA A 105 8.95 -20.71 5.96
N GLY A 106 9.20 -20.78 7.25
CA GLY A 106 8.26 -21.44 8.17
C GLY A 106 7.96 -20.72 9.49
N ARG A 107 8.66 -19.63 9.82
CA ARG A 107 8.58 -19.03 11.16
C ARG A 107 8.21 -17.54 11.18
N LEU A 108 7.80 -16.96 10.05
CA LEU A 108 7.26 -15.59 10.03
C LEU A 108 6.09 -15.47 11.02
N GLY A 109 6.10 -14.40 11.81
CA GLY A 109 5.15 -14.17 12.91
C GLY A 109 5.66 -14.62 14.28
N THR A 110 6.85 -15.27 14.37
CA THR A 110 7.58 -15.47 15.62
C THR A 110 8.73 -14.47 15.73
N ASP A 111 9.14 -14.13 16.96
CA ASP A 111 10.30 -13.23 17.13
C ASP A 111 11.59 -13.90 16.63
N PRO A 112 12.32 -13.33 15.67
CA PRO A 112 13.55 -13.92 15.15
C PRO A 112 14.67 -14.03 16.18
N ALA A 113 14.65 -13.18 17.21
CA ALA A 113 15.63 -13.23 18.28
C ALA A 113 15.28 -14.28 19.37
N GLY A 114 14.10 -14.88 19.30
CA GLY A 114 13.61 -15.78 20.35
C GLY A 114 13.38 -15.08 21.68
N ASP A 115 13.31 -15.86 22.75
CA ASP A 115 13.12 -15.33 24.10
C ASP A 115 14.37 -14.59 24.61
N ARG A 116 14.15 -13.43 25.21
CA ARG A 116 15.21 -12.60 25.78
C ARG A 116 15.23 -12.72 27.30
N GLN A 117 16.43 -12.66 27.88
CA GLN A 117 16.57 -12.64 29.33
C GLN A 117 15.80 -11.48 29.95
N GLY A 118 14.96 -11.75 30.96
CA GLY A 118 14.11 -10.75 31.60
C GLY A 118 12.97 -10.25 30.74
N GLN A 119 12.59 -11.02 29.70
CA GLN A 119 11.41 -10.77 28.91
C GLN A 119 10.15 -10.96 29.75
N GLU A 120 9.19 -10.06 29.56
CA GLU A 120 7.87 -10.10 30.17
C GLU A 120 6.81 -9.93 29.10
N THR A 121 5.66 -10.58 29.27
CA THR A 121 4.54 -10.48 28.36
C THR A 121 3.28 -10.14 29.14
N ILE A 122 2.65 -9.03 28.78
CA ILE A 122 1.38 -8.58 29.33
C ILE A 122 0.29 -9.03 28.37
N ARG A 123 -0.74 -9.71 28.91
CA ARG A 123 -1.92 -10.15 28.17
C ARG A 123 -3.15 -9.59 28.84
N ASP A 124 -4.02 -8.99 28.05
CA ASP A 124 -5.27 -8.45 28.56
C ASP A 124 -6.36 -8.44 27.47
N THR A 125 -7.59 -8.27 27.91
CA THR A 125 -8.74 -8.02 27.04
C THR A 125 -9.42 -6.77 27.53
N ALA A 126 -9.31 -5.70 26.77
CA ALA A 126 -9.89 -4.42 27.08
C ALA A 126 -11.22 -4.23 26.34
N GLU A 127 -12.24 -3.78 27.08
CA GLU A 127 -13.46 -3.22 26.51
C GLU A 127 -13.30 -1.69 26.44
N ILE A 128 -13.32 -1.15 25.22
CA ILE A 128 -13.01 0.26 24.97
C ILE A 128 -14.26 0.93 24.39
N GLU A 129 -14.92 1.72 25.21
CA GLU A 129 -16.07 2.54 24.80
C GLU A 129 -15.65 3.66 23.82
N PRO A 130 -16.61 4.20 23.04
CA PRO A 130 -16.37 5.39 22.21
C PRO A 130 -15.74 6.55 22.98
N GLY A 131 -14.67 7.13 22.42
CA GLY A 131 -13.91 8.22 23.02
C GLY A 131 -13.03 7.83 24.22
N LYS A 132 -12.93 6.53 24.55
CA LYS A 132 -12.08 6.01 25.64
C LYS A 132 -10.84 5.33 25.08
N SER A 133 -9.90 5.01 26.00
CA SER A 133 -8.69 4.28 25.66
C SER A 133 -8.36 3.19 26.68
N ALA A 134 -7.75 2.11 26.20
CA ALA A 134 -6.97 1.20 27.03
C ALA A 134 -5.54 1.73 27.08
N ARG A 135 -4.97 1.83 28.28
CA ARG A 135 -3.65 2.44 28.51
C ARG A 135 -2.76 1.52 29.34
N LEU A 136 -1.52 1.37 28.88
CA LEU A 136 -0.45 0.66 29.55
C LEU A 136 0.78 1.55 29.68
N GLU A 137 1.40 1.54 30.85
CA GLU A 137 2.64 2.28 31.11
C GLU A 137 3.76 1.32 31.53
N LEU A 138 4.91 1.43 30.86
CA LEU A 138 6.11 0.63 31.12
C LEU A 138 7.23 1.52 31.63
N LYS A 139 7.98 1.01 32.61
CA LYS A 139 9.20 1.66 33.12
C LYS A 139 10.43 1.11 32.36
N GLY A 140 11.32 1.99 31.96
CA GLY A 140 12.57 1.69 31.27
C GLY A 140 13.80 1.61 32.19
N PRO A 141 14.97 1.31 31.62
CA PRO A 141 15.24 1.15 30.18
C PRO A 141 14.82 -0.25 29.67
N ARG A 142 13.98 -0.31 28.66
CA ARG A 142 13.47 -1.55 28.06
C ARG A 142 13.20 -1.35 26.56
N ALA A 143 12.84 -2.42 25.86
CA ALA A 143 12.25 -2.36 24.53
C ALA A 143 10.97 -3.16 24.47
N ILE A 144 9.93 -2.65 23.83
CA ILE A 144 8.82 -3.46 23.35
C ILE A 144 9.34 -4.26 22.16
N THR A 145 9.11 -5.57 22.15
CA THR A 145 9.63 -6.50 21.11
C THR A 145 8.53 -7.17 20.31
N ALA A 146 7.28 -7.15 20.84
CA ALA A 146 6.12 -7.59 20.10
C ALA A 146 4.85 -6.88 20.61
N ILE A 147 3.98 -6.54 19.68
CA ILE A 147 2.58 -6.16 19.94
C ILE A 147 1.71 -7.12 19.13
N ARG A 148 0.76 -7.75 19.77
CA ARG A 148 -0.22 -8.64 19.13
C ARG A 148 -1.62 -8.20 19.50
N GLY A 149 -2.57 -8.37 18.58
CA GLY A 149 -3.96 -8.00 18.81
C GLY A 149 -4.95 -8.83 18.01
N ALA A 150 -6.15 -8.99 18.57
CA ALA A 150 -7.26 -9.60 17.86
C ALA A 150 -8.57 -8.93 18.29
N LEU A 151 -9.46 -8.76 17.31
CA LEU A 151 -10.79 -8.20 17.46
C LEU A 151 -11.80 -9.08 16.74
N ALA A 152 -13.05 -9.05 17.21
CA ALA A 152 -14.19 -9.59 16.49
C ALA A 152 -14.96 -8.46 15.79
N PHE A 153 -15.54 -8.75 14.66
CA PHE A 153 -16.30 -7.82 13.83
C PHE A 153 -17.67 -8.42 13.50
N LYS A 154 -18.66 -7.57 13.29
CA LYS A 154 -20.02 -7.97 12.90
C LYS A 154 -20.06 -8.41 11.43
N ASP A 155 -19.41 -7.65 10.57
CA ASP A 155 -19.32 -7.83 9.14
C ASP A 155 -18.10 -7.07 8.56
N ARG A 156 -17.94 -7.06 7.25
CA ARG A 156 -16.81 -6.40 6.55
C ARG A 156 -16.83 -4.88 6.72
N GLU A 157 -17.98 -4.24 6.74
CA GLU A 157 -18.08 -2.79 6.90
C GLU A 157 -17.66 -2.38 8.32
N ASP A 158 -18.13 -3.10 9.32
CA ASP A 158 -17.72 -2.93 10.71
C ASP A 158 -16.23 -3.17 10.92
N GLU A 159 -15.67 -4.19 10.26
CA GLU A 159 -14.24 -4.49 10.28
C GLU A 159 -13.42 -3.32 9.70
N MET A 160 -13.78 -2.83 8.51
CA MET A 160 -13.09 -1.70 7.86
C MET A 160 -13.16 -0.44 8.71
N ALA A 161 -14.32 -0.16 9.30
CA ALA A 161 -14.51 0.97 10.20
C ALA A 161 -13.69 0.83 11.50
N ALA A 162 -13.78 -0.31 12.16
CA ALA A 162 -13.08 -0.55 13.42
C ALA A 162 -11.56 -0.43 13.27
N MET A 163 -10.99 -1.00 12.20
CA MET A 163 -9.55 -0.98 11.94
C MET A 163 -8.99 0.44 11.64
N ARG A 164 -9.86 1.38 11.28
CA ARG A 164 -9.50 2.81 11.09
C ARG A 164 -9.89 3.71 12.25
N HIS A 165 -10.91 3.34 13.04
CA HIS A 165 -11.34 4.10 14.19
C HIS A 165 -10.51 3.82 15.44
N LEU A 166 -10.00 2.60 15.58
CA LEU A 166 -9.05 2.29 16.65
C LEU A 166 -7.68 2.84 16.27
N VAL A 167 -7.08 3.61 17.18
CA VAL A 167 -5.76 4.25 16.97
C VAL A 167 -4.79 3.77 18.03
N LEU A 168 -3.67 3.22 17.58
CA LEU A 168 -2.53 2.94 18.44
C LEU A 168 -1.69 4.21 18.59
N ARG A 169 -1.44 4.60 19.84
CA ARG A 169 -0.53 5.69 20.22
C ARG A 169 0.56 5.15 21.12
N ILE A 170 1.81 5.53 20.86
CA ILE A 170 2.90 5.22 21.79
C ILE A 170 3.75 6.49 21.97
N THR A 171 3.95 6.83 23.25
CA THR A 171 4.76 7.97 23.66
C THR A 171 5.98 7.47 24.44
N TRP A 172 7.17 7.89 24.02
CA TRP A 172 8.43 7.48 24.62
C TRP A 172 8.97 8.55 25.57
N ASP A 173 9.50 8.11 26.72
CA ASP A 173 10.36 8.89 27.62
C ASP A 173 9.76 10.25 28.07
N GLY A 174 8.43 10.36 28.11
CA GLY A 174 7.71 11.57 28.50
C GLY A 174 7.67 12.64 27.41
N GLN A 175 7.85 12.29 26.14
CA GLN A 175 7.64 13.20 25.02
C GLN A 175 6.20 13.77 25.04
N ALA A 176 6.02 14.98 24.53
CA ALA A 176 4.69 15.62 24.48
C ALA A 176 3.78 14.97 23.43
N GLU A 177 4.35 14.60 22.30
CA GLU A 177 3.61 14.02 21.17
C GLU A 177 3.92 12.52 21.01
N PRO A 178 2.93 11.71 20.61
CA PRO A 178 3.16 10.29 20.37
C PRO A 178 4.06 10.08 19.14
N ALA A 179 5.12 9.31 19.29
CA ALA A 179 5.99 8.87 18.20
C ALA A 179 5.30 7.83 17.30
N VAL A 180 4.44 7.01 17.89
CA VAL A 180 3.52 6.13 17.13
C VAL A 180 2.14 6.73 17.19
N TRP A 181 1.57 7.02 16.05
CA TRP A 181 0.17 7.37 15.87
C TRP A 181 -0.31 6.75 14.56
N CYS A 182 -1.08 5.71 14.65
CA CYS A 182 -1.50 4.95 13.48
C CYS A 182 -2.87 4.28 13.73
N PRO A 183 -3.79 4.30 12.75
CA PRO A 183 -4.94 3.42 12.78
C PRO A 183 -4.50 1.96 12.94
N LEU A 184 -5.25 1.19 13.70
CA LEU A 184 -4.80 -0.13 14.16
C LEU A 184 -4.52 -1.09 13.01
N GLY A 185 -5.36 -1.08 11.96
CA GLY A 185 -5.15 -1.90 10.77
C GLY A 185 -3.86 -1.54 10.04
N ASP A 186 -3.66 -0.25 9.82
CA ASP A 186 -2.49 0.29 9.12
C ASP A 186 -1.19 0.04 9.89
N PHE A 187 -1.23 0.08 11.23
CA PHE A 187 -0.07 -0.29 12.07
C PHE A 187 0.35 -1.75 11.84
N PHE A 188 -0.61 -2.64 11.65
CA PHE A 188 -0.34 -4.05 11.36
C PHE A 188 -0.19 -4.34 9.85
N GLY A 189 -0.09 -3.30 9.00
CA GLY A 189 0.15 -3.44 7.56
C GLY A 189 -1.05 -3.92 6.76
N THR A 190 -2.27 -3.67 7.23
CA THR A 190 -3.51 -4.08 6.56
C THR A 190 -4.50 -2.94 6.40
N ALA A 191 -4.98 -2.70 5.19
CA ALA A 191 -6.04 -1.77 4.83
C ALA A 191 -6.65 -2.12 3.45
N PRO A 192 -7.96 -1.89 3.23
CA PRO A 192 -8.96 -1.63 4.24
C PRO A 192 -9.28 -2.90 5.04
N GLY A 193 -9.61 -2.75 6.31
CA GLY A 193 -9.96 -3.85 7.19
C GLY A 193 -8.84 -4.88 7.37
N VAL A 194 -9.19 -6.15 7.51
CA VAL A 194 -8.27 -7.27 7.74
C VAL A 194 -7.94 -7.97 6.43
N ASN A 195 -6.67 -7.95 6.03
CA ASN A 195 -6.15 -8.72 4.90
C ASN A 195 -5.03 -9.63 5.42
N ARG A 196 -5.17 -10.94 5.19
CA ARG A 196 -4.25 -11.94 5.76
C ARG A 196 -2.93 -11.98 5.02
N TYR A 197 -1.84 -11.90 5.76
CA TYR A 197 -0.49 -11.98 5.24
C TYR A 197 0.53 -12.22 6.36
N LYS A 198 1.75 -12.56 6.00
CA LYS A 198 2.91 -12.62 6.88
C LYS A 198 4.12 -11.96 6.25
N SER A 199 4.72 -11.03 6.96
CA SER A 199 6.05 -10.50 6.67
C SER A 199 6.95 -10.62 7.89
N LEU A 200 8.20 -10.15 7.81
CA LEU A 200 9.11 -10.24 8.95
C LEU A 200 8.64 -9.39 10.13
N PRO A 201 8.38 -8.06 9.97
CA PRO A 201 8.04 -7.23 11.12
C PRO A 201 6.54 -7.20 11.44
N THR A 202 5.66 -7.45 10.48
CA THR A 202 4.21 -7.33 10.68
C THR A 202 3.44 -8.42 9.96
N GLY A 203 2.23 -8.68 10.41
CA GLY A 203 1.32 -9.60 9.73
C GLY A 203 -0.06 -9.66 10.35
N MET A 204 -0.96 -10.29 9.61
CA MET A 204 -2.34 -10.54 9.98
C MET A 204 -2.67 -12.01 9.70
N THR A 205 -2.99 -12.77 10.73
CA THR A 205 -3.24 -14.21 10.69
C THR A 205 -4.62 -14.55 11.23
N ASP A 206 -4.99 -15.83 11.21
CA ASP A 206 -6.23 -16.32 11.85
C ASP A 206 -6.23 -16.10 13.36
N ASP A 207 -5.06 -16.12 14.01
CA ASP A 207 -4.91 -15.91 15.44
C ASP A 207 -4.89 -14.42 15.83
N GLY A 208 -4.88 -13.52 14.85
CA GLY A 208 -4.82 -12.07 15.00
C GLY A 208 -3.58 -11.45 14.34
N ALA A 209 -3.38 -10.19 14.65
CA ALA A 209 -2.29 -9.36 14.13
C ALA A 209 -1.01 -9.50 14.96
N TYR A 210 0.13 -9.24 14.33
CA TYR A 210 1.41 -9.10 15.03
C TYR A 210 2.26 -7.97 14.46
N ALA A 211 3.02 -7.32 15.35
CA ALA A 211 4.11 -6.40 15.00
C ALA A 211 5.33 -6.76 15.88
N LEU A 212 6.46 -7.06 15.24
CA LEU A 212 7.70 -7.51 15.87
C LEU A 212 8.81 -6.47 15.77
N TRP A 213 8.44 -5.20 15.67
CA TRP A 213 9.39 -4.11 15.73
C TRP A 213 10.09 -4.04 17.08
N TYR A 214 11.42 -3.86 17.09
CA TYR A 214 12.18 -3.60 18.31
C TYR A 214 12.05 -2.12 18.67
N MET A 215 11.26 -1.78 19.68
CA MET A 215 10.92 -0.41 20.07
C MET A 215 11.58 -0.02 21.39
N PRO A 216 12.83 0.47 21.38
CA PRO A 216 13.58 0.78 22.61
C PRO A 216 13.15 2.12 23.21
N PHE A 217 13.20 2.21 24.54
CA PHE A 217 13.00 3.43 25.31
C PHE A 217 13.88 3.48 26.55
N GLY A 218 14.27 4.68 26.97
CA GLY A 218 15.23 4.89 28.05
C GLY A 218 14.59 5.01 29.44
N LYS A 219 13.42 5.63 29.54
CA LYS A 219 12.76 5.95 30.83
C LYS A 219 11.38 5.31 30.96
N SER A 220 10.53 5.53 29.98
CA SER A 220 9.13 5.05 30.01
C SER A 220 8.56 4.89 28.61
N ALA A 221 7.55 4.01 28.51
CA ALA A 221 6.69 3.92 27.34
C ALA A 221 5.22 4.00 27.80
N VAL A 222 4.43 4.86 27.16
CA VAL A 222 2.98 4.90 27.33
C VAL A 222 2.37 4.38 26.04
N VAL A 223 1.68 3.25 26.14
CA VAL A 223 0.98 2.59 25.02
C VAL A 223 -0.52 2.77 25.23
N GLU A 224 -1.19 3.38 24.27
CA GLU A 224 -2.62 3.62 24.31
C GLU A 224 -3.29 3.10 23.05
N LEU A 225 -4.39 2.39 23.22
CA LEU A 225 -5.31 2.06 22.15
C LEU A 225 -6.59 2.87 22.34
N VAL A 226 -6.81 3.84 21.47
CA VAL A 226 -7.93 4.80 21.57
C VAL A 226 -9.03 4.38 20.61
N ASN A 227 -10.27 4.34 21.10
CA ASN A 227 -11.45 4.12 20.27
C ASN A 227 -12.06 5.48 19.88
N GLU A 228 -11.80 5.93 18.66
CA GLU A 228 -12.38 7.15 18.10
C GLU A 228 -13.63 6.87 17.24
N GLY A 229 -14.14 5.63 17.28
CA GLY A 229 -15.39 5.23 16.63
C GLY A 229 -16.62 5.41 17.51
N THR A 230 -17.75 4.88 17.04
CA THR A 230 -19.07 4.99 17.68
C THR A 230 -19.50 3.72 18.40
N GLU A 231 -18.81 2.61 18.20
CA GLU A 231 -19.13 1.30 18.78
C GLU A 231 -18.11 0.92 19.85
N THR A 232 -18.56 0.32 20.94
CA THR A 232 -17.68 -0.29 21.95
C THR A 232 -16.91 -1.46 21.31
N ARG A 233 -15.60 -1.54 21.56
CA ARG A 233 -14.72 -2.55 21.01
C ARG A 233 -14.07 -3.40 22.08
N GLN A 234 -14.18 -4.70 21.96
CA GLN A 234 -13.43 -5.63 22.77
C GLN A 234 -12.15 -6.04 22.02
N VAL A 235 -11.01 -5.69 22.60
CA VAL A 235 -9.69 -5.93 21.99
C VAL A 235 -8.88 -6.83 22.90
N ARG A 236 -8.53 -8.02 22.42
CA ARG A 236 -7.52 -8.86 23.04
C ARG A 236 -6.16 -8.38 22.58
N PHE A 237 -5.26 -8.08 23.49
CA PHE A 237 -3.90 -7.67 23.16
C PHE A 237 -2.85 -8.39 23.99
N GLU A 238 -1.67 -8.51 23.40
CA GLU A 238 -0.48 -9.01 24.03
C GLU A 238 0.67 -8.06 23.70
N LEU A 239 1.42 -7.63 24.73
CA LEU A 239 2.59 -6.79 24.59
C LEU A 239 3.76 -7.48 25.28
N THR A 240 4.81 -7.76 24.50
CA THR A 240 6.05 -8.34 24.98
C THR A 240 7.14 -7.28 25.03
N HIS A 241 7.88 -7.21 26.14
CA HIS A 241 8.99 -6.29 26.33
C HIS A 241 10.14 -6.95 27.08
N ALA A 242 11.37 -6.43 26.89
CA ALA A 242 12.57 -6.97 27.51
C ALA A 242 13.53 -5.84 27.91
N PRO A 243 14.44 -6.05 28.88
CA PRO A 243 15.54 -5.14 29.15
C PRO A 243 16.37 -4.86 27.90
N LEU A 244 16.94 -3.64 27.80
CA LEU A 244 17.85 -3.33 26.71
C LEU A 244 19.14 -4.17 26.82
N SER A 245 19.61 -4.69 25.68
CA SER A 245 20.89 -5.40 25.59
C SER A 245 22.11 -4.47 25.56
N ARG A 246 21.88 -3.16 25.40
CA ARG A 246 22.90 -2.10 25.37
C ARG A 246 22.31 -0.77 25.82
N PRO A 247 23.12 0.22 26.26
CA PRO A 247 22.60 1.54 26.63
C PRO A 247 21.78 2.19 25.51
N PHE A 248 20.80 3.01 25.90
CA PHE A 248 19.88 3.66 24.97
C PHE A 248 20.56 4.72 24.09
N ASP A 249 21.66 5.31 24.53
CA ASP A 249 22.32 6.46 23.88
C ASP A 249 22.65 6.26 22.40
N GLY A 250 22.87 5.03 21.97
CA GLY A 250 23.14 4.68 20.58
C GLY A 250 21.88 4.28 19.77
N LEU A 251 20.72 4.31 20.41
CA LEU A 251 19.45 3.87 19.81
C LEU A 251 18.59 5.07 19.39
N GLY A 252 17.55 4.81 18.63
CA GLY A 252 16.48 5.77 18.31
C GLY A 252 15.15 5.24 18.80
N HIS A 253 14.23 6.12 19.11
CA HIS A 253 12.85 5.75 19.33
C HIS A 253 12.21 5.27 18.02
N PHE A 254 11.36 4.25 18.12
CA PHE A 254 10.55 3.81 16.99
C PHE A 254 9.41 4.79 16.74
N HIS A 255 9.26 5.20 15.50
CA HIS A 255 8.17 6.03 15.01
C HIS A 255 7.35 5.23 13.99
N CYS A 256 6.04 5.43 14.03
CA CYS A 256 5.12 4.89 13.03
C CYS A 256 3.96 5.86 12.86
N LYS A 257 3.85 6.47 11.70
CA LYS A 257 2.84 7.49 11.43
C LYS A 257 2.04 7.16 10.19
N TRP A 258 0.73 7.35 10.32
CA TRP A 258 -0.20 7.28 9.21
C TRP A 258 -0.55 8.68 8.72
N HIS A 259 -0.51 8.86 7.43
CA HIS A 259 -1.01 10.07 6.77
C HIS A 259 -1.62 9.73 5.41
N ARG A 260 -2.29 10.68 4.80
CA ARG A 260 -2.98 10.53 3.53
C ARG A 260 -2.89 11.79 2.69
N ASP A 261 -3.41 11.74 1.47
CA ASP A 261 -3.60 12.91 0.63
C ASP A 261 -4.21 14.09 1.40
N VAL A 262 -3.71 15.27 1.11
CA VAL A 262 -4.28 16.55 1.57
C VAL A 262 -5.20 17.08 0.48
N PHE A 263 -6.40 17.51 0.84
CA PHE A 263 -7.35 18.10 -0.09
C PHE A 263 -7.30 19.64 -0.04
N PRO A 264 -7.44 20.35 -1.18
CA PRO A 264 -7.60 19.81 -2.54
C PRO A 264 -6.34 19.07 -3.00
N LEU A 265 -6.52 18.06 -3.86
CA LEU A 265 -5.39 17.33 -4.43
C LEU A 265 -4.52 18.26 -5.28
N SER A 266 -3.21 17.95 -5.36
CA SER A 266 -2.29 18.67 -6.23
C SER A 266 -2.80 18.66 -7.68
N LYS A 267 -2.61 19.77 -8.39
CA LYS A 267 -2.87 19.86 -9.84
C LYS A 267 -1.71 19.38 -10.69
N ASP A 268 -0.58 19.10 -10.06
CA ASP A 268 0.57 18.54 -10.76
C ASP A 268 0.21 17.20 -11.38
N ARG A 269 0.70 16.95 -12.58
CA ARG A 269 0.37 15.73 -13.31
C ARG A 269 0.95 14.49 -12.65
N TRP A 270 2.18 14.58 -12.15
CA TRP A 270 2.89 13.50 -11.47
C TRP A 270 3.60 14.03 -10.23
N PRO A 271 2.84 14.37 -9.17
CA PRO A 271 3.46 14.92 -7.97
C PRO A 271 4.26 13.84 -7.24
N ASP A 272 5.40 14.26 -6.70
CA ASP A 272 6.16 13.48 -5.73
C ASP A 272 5.37 13.40 -4.43
N TRP A 273 4.68 12.29 -4.21
CA TRP A 273 3.87 12.10 -3.02
C TRP A 273 4.74 11.66 -1.84
N THR A 274 4.72 12.43 -0.75
CA THR A 274 5.58 12.19 0.40
C THR A 274 5.22 10.88 1.10
N LEU A 275 6.18 9.96 1.22
CA LEU A 275 6.10 8.77 2.08
C LEU A 275 6.54 9.12 3.51
N LEU A 276 7.69 9.78 3.65
CA LEU A 276 8.23 10.25 4.93
C LEU A 276 9.09 11.50 4.71
N ARG A 277 8.92 12.50 5.59
CA ARG A 277 9.86 13.60 5.76
C ARG A 277 10.17 13.73 7.24
N THR A 278 11.46 13.74 7.62
CA THR A 278 11.88 13.84 9.02
C THR A 278 13.26 14.49 9.13
N GLU A 279 13.54 15.15 10.25
CA GLU A 279 14.84 15.75 10.53
C GLU A 279 15.45 15.16 11.80
N GLY A 280 16.77 15.00 11.81
CA GLY A 280 17.51 14.39 12.90
C GLY A 280 18.31 13.18 12.42
N ARG A 281 18.90 12.45 13.34
CA ARG A 281 19.60 11.19 13.05
C ARG A 281 18.63 10.01 13.17
N GLY A 282 18.60 9.14 12.18
CA GLY A 282 17.64 8.04 12.18
C GLY A 282 17.90 6.96 11.14
N ARG A 283 16.87 6.13 10.94
CA ARG A 283 16.82 5.08 9.91
C ARG A 283 15.40 4.92 9.39
N PHE A 284 15.21 5.05 8.11
CA PHE A 284 13.95 4.70 7.46
C PHE A 284 13.84 3.18 7.33
N CYS A 285 12.70 2.62 7.73
CA CYS A 285 12.47 1.17 7.79
C CYS A 285 11.29 0.71 6.91
N GLY A 286 10.76 1.59 6.09
CA GLY A 286 9.78 1.21 5.09
C GLY A 286 8.38 1.75 5.31
N VAL A 287 7.52 1.35 4.41
CA VAL A 287 6.13 1.83 4.33
C VAL A 287 5.16 0.72 3.96
N MET A 288 3.92 0.90 4.39
CA MET A 288 2.74 0.34 3.75
C MET A 288 2.04 1.48 3.00
N LEU A 289 1.71 1.27 1.73
CA LEU A 289 0.93 2.19 0.91
C LEU A 289 -0.45 1.56 0.65
N HIS A 290 -1.49 2.29 1.03
CA HIS A 290 -2.86 1.97 0.68
C HIS A 290 -3.34 2.92 -0.41
N VAL A 291 -3.71 2.37 -1.54
CA VAL A 291 -4.21 3.09 -2.71
C VAL A 291 -5.70 2.83 -2.85
N TRP A 292 -6.47 3.89 -3.07
CA TRP A 292 -7.82 3.82 -3.59
C TRP A 292 -7.83 4.28 -5.04
N ASN A 293 -8.04 3.34 -5.98
CA ASN A 293 -8.12 3.61 -7.41
C ASN A 293 -9.53 3.33 -7.94
N PRO A 294 -10.42 4.32 -7.95
CA PRO A 294 -11.80 4.11 -8.41
C PRO A 294 -11.91 3.98 -9.92
N ARG A 295 -10.92 4.44 -10.69
CA ARG A 295 -10.98 4.51 -12.16
C ARG A 295 -10.80 3.16 -12.84
N GLY A 296 -10.04 2.27 -12.22
CA GLY A 296 -9.55 1.07 -12.88
C GLY A 296 -8.26 1.33 -13.67
N GLY A 297 -7.72 0.32 -14.28
CA GLY A 297 -6.41 0.37 -14.89
C GLY A 297 -5.27 0.45 -13.88
N TRP A 298 -4.04 0.52 -14.37
CA TRP A 298 -2.86 0.54 -13.54
C TRP A 298 -2.68 1.90 -12.83
N TRP A 299 -2.36 1.86 -11.53
CA TRP A 299 -2.31 3.03 -10.66
C TRP A 299 -0.88 3.55 -10.39
N GLY A 300 0.16 2.77 -10.70
CA GLY A 300 1.47 3.01 -10.16
C GLY A 300 2.64 2.71 -11.11
N GLU A 301 3.04 3.67 -11.93
CA GLU A 301 4.32 3.70 -12.67
C GLU A 301 5.29 4.70 -12.03
N GLY A 302 4.90 5.31 -10.92
CA GLY A 302 5.65 6.39 -10.31
C GLY A 302 6.85 5.88 -9.52
N ASP A 303 7.99 6.52 -9.74
CA ASP A 303 9.26 6.17 -9.12
C ASP A 303 9.32 6.58 -7.65
N GLU A 304 9.91 5.74 -6.81
CA GLU A 304 10.34 6.20 -5.49
C GLU A 304 11.62 7.03 -5.62
N LYS A 305 11.74 8.05 -4.75
CA LYS A 305 12.93 8.90 -4.63
C LYS A 305 13.27 9.11 -3.16
N PHE A 306 14.51 8.81 -2.77
CA PHE A 306 14.99 9.02 -1.40
C PHE A 306 16.14 10.01 -1.39
N PHE A 307 15.93 11.11 -0.67
CA PHE A 307 16.91 12.17 -0.45
C PHE A 307 17.43 12.05 0.99
N VAL A 308 18.71 11.81 1.15
CA VAL A 308 19.36 11.63 2.45
C VAL A 308 20.21 12.86 2.78
N ASP A 309 20.07 13.37 4.00
CA ASP A 309 20.92 14.45 4.56
C ASP A 309 20.95 15.75 3.73
N GLY A 310 19.87 16.06 3.02
CA GLY A 310 19.72 17.27 2.22
C GLY A 310 20.29 17.17 0.81
N GLU A 311 20.39 15.96 0.27
CA GLU A 311 20.74 15.75 -1.14
C GLU A 311 19.82 16.54 -2.08
N THR A 312 20.40 17.07 -3.17
CA THR A 312 19.65 17.77 -4.23
C THR A 312 19.22 16.84 -5.37
N PHE A 313 19.87 15.68 -5.47
CA PHE A 313 19.50 14.57 -6.35
C PHE A 313 19.37 13.32 -5.49
N PRO A 314 18.31 12.51 -5.63
CA PRO A 314 18.07 11.38 -4.72
C PRO A 314 19.14 10.31 -4.87
N SER A 315 19.60 9.76 -3.73
CA SER A 315 20.52 8.61 -3.72
C SER A 315 19.82 7.30 -4.05
N THR A 316 18.50 7.26 -3.99
CA THR A 316 17.68 6.17 -4.51
C THR A 316 16.64 6.75 -5.46
N ILE A 317 16.56 6.19 -6.66
CA ILE A 317 15.55 6.51 -7.66
C ILE A 317 15.04 5.21 -8.28
N GLY A 318 13.73 5.07 -8.39
CA GLY A 318 13.07 3.86 -8.83
C GLY A 318 12.82 3.75 -10.31
N THR A 319 12.00 2.78 -10.67
CA THR A 319 11.56 2.48 -12.03
C THR A 319 10.07 2.17 -12.10
N GLY A 320 9.33 2.43 -11.00
CA GLY A 320 7.90 2.22 -10.88
C GLY A 320 7.49 1.82 -9.47
N SER A 321 6.28 2.14 -9.08
CA SER A 321 5.75 1.80 -7.75
C SER A 321 5.73 0.30 -7.51
N GLU A 322 5.35 -0.50 -8.52
CA GLU A 322 5.37 -1.96 -8.41
C GLU A 322 6.77 -2.52 -8.24
N ASP A 323 7.76 -1.91 -8.88
CA ASP A 323 9.17 -2.28 -8.76
C ASP A 323 9.68 -1.97 -7.37
N TYR A 324 9.33 -0.81 -6.81
CA TYR A 324 9.63 -0.49 -5.42
C TYR A 324 9.04 -1.52 -4.45
N PHE A 325 7.80 -1.92 -4.63
CA PHE A 325 7.16 -2.96 -3.81
C PHE A 325 7.54 -4.39 -4.24
N GLY A 326 8.39 -4.56 -5.26
CA GLY A 326 9.10 -5.79 -5.59
C GLY A 326 8.34 -6.81 -6.42
N TYR A 327 7.21 -6.44 -7.05
CA TYR A 327 6.40 -7.42 -7.82
C TYR A 327 6.40 -7.23 -9.34
N ALA A 328 6.70 -6.04 -9.84
CA ALA A 328 6.82 -5.69 -11.27
C ALA A 328 5.57 -5.96 -12.14
N TRP A 329 5.47 -5.27 -13.27
CA TRP A 329 4.52 -5.48 -14.35
C TRP A 329 3.03 -5.38 -13.96
N CYS A 330 2.68 -4.42 -13.12
CA CYS A 330 1.28 -4.05 -12.82
C CYS A 330 0.40 -5.20 -12.32
N ASP A 331 0.99 -6.26 -11.77
CA ASP A 331 0.28 -7.48 -11.47
C ASP A 331 -0.68 -7.31 -10.27
N PRO A 332 -1.98 -7.61 -10.43
CA PRO A 332 -2.97 -7.48 -9.37
C PRO A 332 -3.07 -8.72 -8.46
N ASN A 333 -2.10 -9.61 -8.42
CA ASN A 333 -2.15 -10.82 -7.60
C ASN A 333 -1.62 -10.59 -6.19
N LEU A 334 -2.22 -11.26 -5.21
CA LEU A 334 -1.74 -11.25 -3.84
C LEU A 334 -0.44 -12.03 -3.74
N PHE A 335 0.54 -11.48 -3.03
CA PHE A 335 1.75 -12.19 -2.67
C PHE A 335 2.25 -11.75 -1.30
N GLN A 336 3.05 -12.60 -0.66
CA GLN A 336 3.69 -12.33 0.61
C GLN A 336 5.12 -12.85 0.64
N LYS A 337 6.04 -11.97 1.03
CA LYS A 337 7.46 -12.26 1.23
C LYS A 337 7.95 -11.59 2.52
N PRO A 338 9.12 -11.97 3.07
CA PRO A 338 9.58 -11.42 4.34
C PRO A 338 9.62 -9.90 4.41
N PHE A 339 9.94 -9.22 3.30
CA PHE A 339 10.17 -7.77 3.28
C PHE A 339 9.15 -6.99 2.45
N HIS A 340 8.34 -7.63 1.62
CA HIS A 340 7.34 -6.96 0.79
C HIS A 340 6.14 -7.86 0.49
N CYS A 341 4.97 -7.26 0.39
CA CYS A 341 3.71 -7.96 0.13
C CYS A 341 2.75 -7.06 -0.66
N GLN A 342 1.88 -7.68 -1.44
CA GLN A 342 0.61 -7.09 -1.88
C GLN A 342 -0.49 -7.80 -1.10
N THR A 343 -1.04 -7.12 -0.08
CA THR A 343 -1.96 -7.73 0.90
C THR A 343 -3.42 -7.58 0.50
N MET A 344 -3.72 -6.63 -0.38
CA MET A 344 -5.04 -6.36 -0.92
C MET A 344 -4.92 -5.89 -2.35
N THR A 345 -5.80 -6.40 -3.23
CA THR A 345 -5.99 -5.90 -4.58
C THR A 345 -7.38 -6.25 -5.08
N GLU A 346 -7.97 -5.34 -5.84
CA GLU A 346 -9.25 -5.51 -6.54
C GLU A 346 -9.00 -5.40 -8.06
N GLY A 347 -7.98 -6.11 -8.56
CA GLY A 347 -7.63 -6.11 -9.98
C GLY A 347 -7.10 -4.77 -10.48
N ASN A 348 -6.26 -4.09 -9.70
CA ASN A 348 -5.78 -2.71 -9.94
C ASN A 348 -6.85 -1.62 -9.87
N ARG A 349 -8.10 -1.99 -9.67
CA ARG A 349 -9.24 -1.10 -9.46
C ARG A 349 -9.70 -1.19 -8.01
N GLY A 350 -10.25 -0.12 -7.45
CA GLY A 350 -10.67 -0.12 -6.05
C GLY A 350 -9.49 -0.05 -5.10
N HIS A 351 -9.50 -0.85 -4.05
CA HIS A 351 -8.44 -0.85 -3.03
C HIS A 351 -7.24 -1.69 -3.42
N GLN A 352 -6.06 -1.13 -3.16
CA GLN A 352 -4.78 -1.82 -3.25
C GLN A 352 -4.02 -1.58 -1.94
N SER A 353 -3.35 -2.58 -1.41
CA SER A 353 -2.41 -2.40 -0.29
C SER A 353 -1.13 -3.15 -0.56
N VAL A 354 -0.05 -2.40 -0.61
CA VAL A 354 1.30 -2.89 -0.82
C VAL A 354 2.20 -2.43 0.31
N LEU A 355 3.18 -3.23 0.68
CA LEU A 355 4.14 -2.84 1.71
C LEU A 355 5.55 -3.27 1.33
N ARG A 356 6.52 -2.46 1.77
CA ARG A 356 7.94 -2.80 1.76
C ARG A 356 8.58 -2.37 3.07
N TRP A 357 9.21 -3.33 3.73
CA TRP A 357 9.94 -3.14 4.96
C TRP A 357 11.44 -3.18 4.71
N HIS A 358 12.09 -2.05 4.84
CA HIS A 358 13.54 -1.91 4.75
C HIS A 358 14.19 -2.35 6.07
N VAL A 359 14.31 -3.66 6.27
CA VAL A 359 14.95 -4.23 7.46
C VAL A 359 16.41 -4.56 7.16
N ALA A 360 16.64 -5.32 6.08
CA ALA A 360 17.99 -5.67 5.63
C ALA A 360 18.69 -4.50 4.91
N ASP A 361 17.91 -3.66 4.25
CA ASP A 361 18.31 -2.52 3.43
C ASP A 361 17.80 -1.18 3.98
N ASN A 362 17.74 -1.02 5.32
CA ASN A 362 17.27 0.23 5.92
C ASN A 362 18.14 1.42 5.51
N VAL A 363 17.51 2.60 5.38
CA VAL A 363 18.19 3.81 4.92
C VAL A 363 18.60 4.69 6.11
N PRO A 364 19.90 4.71 6.51
CA PRO A 364 20.38 5.56 7.59
C PRO A 364 20.52 7.01 7.14
N PHE A 365 20.19 7.94 8.03
CA PHE A 365 20.40 9.37 7.83
C PHE A 365 20.96 10.03 9.10
N GLN A 366 21.73 11.13 8.95
CA GLN A 366 22.35 11.86 10.06
C GLN A 366 21.69 13.22 10.32
N LYS A 367 21.05 13.81 9.31
CA LYS A 367 20.44 15.15 9.39
C LYS A 367 18.96 15.12 8.99
N SER A 368 18.61 14.44 7.93
CA SER A 368 17.26 14.40 7.42
C SER A 368 17.05 13.24 6.44
N PHE A 369 15.80 12.86 6.31
CA PHE A 369 15.34 11.95 5.28
C PHE A 369 14.07 12.50 4.65
N GLU A 370 14.02 12.49 3.32
CA GLU A 370 12.82 12.74 2.53
C GLU A 370 12.66 11.59 1.55
N GLY A 371 11.59 10.83 1.71
CA GLY A 371 11.18 9.77 0.79
C GLY A 371 9.84 10.11 0.17
N CYS A 372 9.75 9.98 -1.14
CA CYS A 372 8.51 10.15 -1.90
C CYS A 372 8.34 9.04 -2.93
N ILE A 373 7.14 8.94 -3.46
CA ILE A 373 6.78 8.09 -4.59
C ILE A 373 5.92 8.93 -5.54
N GLU A 374 6.21 8.92 -6.82
CA GLU A 374 5.41 9.66 -7.78
C GLU A 374 3.99 9.11 -7.84
N LYS A 375 3.02 9.99 -7.85
CA LYS A 375 1.67 9.66 -8.28
C LYS A 375 1.60 9.80 -9.78
N TYR A 376 1.77 8.70 -10.50
CA TYR A 376 1.88 8.69 -11.95
C TYR A 376 0.65 9.26 -12.66
N TYR A 377 -0.55 8.99 -12.14
CA TYR A 377 -1.78 9.60 -12.65
C TYR A 377 -2.04 10.93 -11.98
N PRO A 378 -2.56 11.93 -12.73
CA PRO A 378 -2.95 13.20 -12.13
C PRO A 378 -3.95 12.96 -11.02
N ASN A 379 -3.90 13.84 -9.99
CA ASN A 379 -4.83 13.81 -8.86
C ASN A 379 -6.29 14.20 -9.23
N SER A 380 -6.66 14.13 -10.50
CA SER A 380 -8.00 14.39 -11.03
C SER A 380 -8.40 13.25 -11.99
N PRO A 381 -9.49 12.53 -11.71
CA PRO A 381 -10.18 12.35 -10.46
C PRO A 381 -9.51 11.26 -9.62
N GLY A 382 -9.19 11.65 -8.50
CA GLY A 382 -8.96 11.02 -7.26
C GLY A 382 -8.50 9.58 -7.13
N THR A 383 -7.35 9.16 -7.69
CA THR A 383 -6.60 8.09 -7.05
C THR A 383 -6.08 8.62 -5.72
N LEU A 384 -6.47 7.99 -4.60
CA LEU A 384 -6.11 8.44 -3.26
C LEU A 384 -5.02 7.56 -2.67
N TYR A 385 -4.03 8.19 -2.03
CA TYR A 385 -2.94 7.51 -1.32
C TYR A 385 -3.05 7.77 0.17
N ALA A 386 -2.81 6.72 0.96
CA ALA A 386 -2.50 6.79 2.37
C ALA A 386 -1.32 5.89 2.67
N CYS A 387 -0.49 6.29 3.62
CA CYS A 387 0.72 5.55 3.92
C CYS A 387 0.93 5.46 5.43
N THR A 388 1.47 4.33 5.85
CA THR A 388 2.06 4.11 7.17
C THR A 388 3.56 4.03 7.00
N ALA A 389 4.29 5.04 7.47
CA ALA A 389 5.75 5.05 7.45
C ALA A 389 6.33 4.63 8.79
N CYS A 390 7.35 3.75 8.78
CA CYS A 390 8.07 3.28 9.96
C CYS A 390 9.54 3.69 9.90
N TRP A 391 10.04 4.27 11.00
CA TRP A 391 11.45 4.66 11.10
C TRP A 391 11.92 4.71 12.56
N TYR A 392 13.23 4.78 12.74
CA TYR A 392 13.83 5.10 14.03
C TYR A 392 14.37 6.52 13.99
N LEU A 393 14.18 7.27 15.07
CA LEU A 393 14.63 8.65 15.21
C LEU A 393 15.30 8.87 16.55
N ALA A 394 16.49 9.45 16.55
CA ALA A 394 17.19 9.82 17.77
C ALA A 394 16.42 10.88 18.55
N PRO A 395 16.51 10.92 19.90
CA PRO A 395 15.89 11.96 20.70
C PRO A 395 16.23 13.36 20.20
N GLY A 396 15.20 14.25 20.12
CA GLY A 396 15.35 15.61 19.62
C GLY A 396 15.17 15.77 18.11
N GLY A 397 14.99 14.68 17.38
CA GLY A 397 14.60 14.75 15.97
C GLY A 397 13.16 15.27 15.79
N LYS A 398 12.82 15.68 14.56
CA LYS A 398 11.52 16.25 14.22
C LYS A 398 10.67 15.26 13.44
N ASP A 399 9.47 15.03 13.95
CA ASP A 399 8.42 14.24 13.32
C ASP A 399 7.27 15.20 12.97
N PRO A 400 7.05 15.52 11.69
CA PRO A 400 6.08 16.53 11.29
C PRO A 400 4.63 16.01 11.22
N PHE A 401 4.43 14.69 11.37
CA PHE A 401 3.11 14.11 11.19
C PHE A 401 2.28 14.15 12.47
N GLY A 402 1.16 14.89 12.42
CA GLY A 402 0.17 14.94 13.48
C GLY A 402 -0.97 13.94 13.31
N PRO A 403 -1.88 13.89 14.29
CA PRO A 403 -3.10 13.10 14.19
C PRO A 403 -3.99 13.54 13.02
N VAL A 404 -4.61 12.57 12.36
CA VAL A 404 -5.62 12.82 11.31
C VAL A 404 -7.01 12.58 11.92
N PRO A 405 -7.96 13.54 11.82
CA PRO A 405 -9.32 13.40 12.35
C PRO A 405 -10.04 12.15 11.83
N VAL A 406 -10.90 11.57 12.67
CA VAL A 406 -11.57 10.30 12.39
C VAL A 406 -12.45 10.34 11.14
N ASP A 407 -13.20 11.44 10.93
CA ASP A 407 -14.03 11.67 9.75
C ASP A 407 -13.21 11.67 8.45
N GLN A 408 -11.99 12.20 8.50
CA GLN A 408 -11.09 12.20 7.36
C GLN A 408 -10.47 10.83 7.09
N ARG A 409 -10.33 9.97 8.10
CA ARG A 409 -9.85 8.59 7.94
C ARG A 409 -10.94 7.67 7.40
N HIS A 410 -12.15 7.79 7.93
CA HIS A 410 -13.30 6.99 7.50
C HIS A 410 -13.77 7.41 6.10
N GLY A 411 -13.93 8.72 5.86
CA GLY A 411 -14.31 9.26 4.55
C GLY A 411 -13.33 8.95 3.42
N TYR A 412 -12.10 8.57 3.75
CA TYR A 412 -11.11 8.13 2.78
C TYR A 412 -11.55 6.89 1.98
N TYR A 413 -12.38 6.03 2.55
CA TYR A 413 -12.90 4.84 1.87
C TYR A 413 -14.26 5.04 1.23
N VAL A 414 -15.00 6.02 1.70
CA VAL A 414 -16.28 6.34 1.09
C VAL A 414 -15.96 6.91 -0.28
N ARG A 415 -16.34 6.17 -1.31
CA ARG A 415 -16.36 6.75 -2.65
C ARG A 415 -17.07 8.09 -2.56
N PRO A 416 -16.44 9.22 -2.91
CA PRO A 416 -17.24 10.35 -3.30
C PRO A 416 -18.21 9.81 -4.36
N PRO A 417 -19.50 10.15 -4.33
CA PRO A 417 -20.41 9.72 -5.38
C PRO A 417 -19.77 10.17 -6.70
N LEU A 418 -19.23 9.22 -7.43
CA LEU A 418 -18.75 9.46 -8.79
C LEU A 418 -20.01 9.69 -9.59
N GLU A 419 -20.20 10.90 -10.09
CA GLU A 419 -21.40 11.20 -10.86
C GLU A 419 -21.50 10.33 -12.11
N ALA A 420 -20.40 9.84 -12.65
CA ALA A 420 -20.39 8.99 -13.83
C ALA A 420 -19.98 7.53 -13.57
N GLY A 421 -19.03 7.24 -12.73
CA GLY A 421 -18.55 5.88 -12.47
C GLY A 421 -18.97 5.30 -11.11
N GLY A 422 -19.77 6.03 -10.34
CA GLY A 422 -20.05 5.71 -8.94
C GLY A 422 -21.34 4.98 -8.67
N PHE A 423 -22.06 4.56 -9.70
CA PHE A 423 -23.22 3.69 -9.50
C PHE A 423 -22.73 2.26 -9.27
N PRO A 424 -22.97 1.66 -8.08
CA PRO A 424 -22.62 0.27 -7.86
C PRO A 424 -23.27 -0.63 -8.91
N VAL A 425 -22.49 -1.47 -9.54
CA VAL A 425 -22.97 -2.49 -10.47
C VAL A 425 -23.67 -3.58 -9.68
N LEU A 426 -24.89 -3.92 -10.08
CA LEU A 426 -25.68 -4.98 -9.47
C LEU A 426 -25.57 -6.27 -10.31
N GLY A 427 -25.19 -7.36 -9.65
CA GLY A 427 -24.99 -8.64 -10.31
C GLY A 427 -23.70 -8.68 -11.15
N THR A 428 -23.62 -9.62 -12.08
CA THR A 428 -22.50 -9.79 -13.00
C THR A 428 -22.97 -9.49 -14.41
N PRO A 429 -22.70 -8.31 -14.96
CA PRO A 429 -23.05 -7.98 -16.33
C PRO A 429 -22.23 -8.79 -17.33
N ALA A 430 -22.74 -8.95 -18.55
CA ALA A 430 -21.92 -9.42 -19.67
C ALA A 430 -20.88 -8.35 -20.05
N GLY A 431 -19.71 -8.76 -20.50
CA GLY A 431 -18.62 -7.86 -20.85
C GLY A 431 -17.92 -7.25 -19.63
N ASP A 432 -17.21 -6.15 -19.83
CA ASP A 432 -16.44 -5.45 -18.81
C ASP A 432 -17.00 -4.07 -18.53
N VAL A 433 -17.10 -3.71 -17.24
CA VAL A 433 -17.60 -2.41 -16.78
C VAL A 433 -16.54 -1.73 -15.95
N GLN A 434 -16.04 -0.60 -16.42
CA GLN A 434 -14.98 0.15 -15.76
C GLN A 434 -15.22 1.66 -15.83
N THR A 435 -14.50 2.41 -15.03
CA THR A 435 -14.44 3.87 -15.17
C THR A 435 -13.30 4.23 -16.10
N GLN A 436 -13.57 5.02 -17.13
CA GLN A 436 -12.57 5.52 -18.06
C GLN A 436 -12.25 6.99 -17.79
N ASP A 437 -10.97 7.34 -17.78
CA ASP A 437 -10.49 8.72 -17.75
C ASP A 437 -10.75 9.39 -19.10
N MET A 438 -11.45 10.50 -19.07
CA MET A 438 -11.86 11.27 -20.25
C MET A 438 -11.00 12.52 -20.47
N THR A 439 -9.97 12.75 -19.68
CA THR A 439 -9.08 13.93 -19.81
C THR A 439 -8.47 14.04 -21.21
N GLY A 440 -8.06 12.90 -21.80
CA GLY A 440 -7.48 12.84 -23.14
C GLY A 440 -8.45 13.21 -24.27
N PHE A 441 -9.78 13.20 -24.02
CA PHE A 441 -10.83 13.58 -24.98
C PHE A 441 -11.34 15.01 -24.79
N GLY A 442 -10.87 15.70 -23.77
CA GLY A 442 -11.15 17.11 -23.49
C GLY A 442 -11.43 17.35 -22.00
N GLU A 443 -10.47 17.96 -21.33
CA GLU A 443 -10.57 18.29 -19.92
C GLU A 443 -11.79 19.16 -19.62
N GLY A 444 -12.54 18.82 -18.57
CA GLY A 444 -13.73 19.55 -18.12
C GLY A 444 -15.00 19.33 -18.93
N LYS A 445 -14.99 18.50 -19.97
CA LYS A 445 -16.21 18.16 -20.73
C LYS A 445 -17.08 17.13 -20.02
N TRP A 446 -16.50 16.28 -19.19
CA TRP A 446 -17.19 15.30 -18.34
C TRP A 446 -17.03 15.71 -16.88
N THR A 447 -18.06 15.48 -16.08
CA THR A 447 -17.98 15.65 -14.63
C THR A 447 -16.89 14.73 -14.08
N ASN A 448 -16.01 15.25 -13.21
CA ASN A 448 -14.83 14.55 -12.72
C ASN A 448 -13.85 14.03 -13.81
N ASN A 449 -13.99 14.48 -15.05
CA ASN A 449 -13.22 13.98 -16.19
C ASN A 449 -13.28 12.46 -16.38
N ASP A 450 -14.39 11.81 -16.03
CA ASP A 450 -14.56 10.37 -16.18
C ASP A 450 -15.96 9.99 -16.68
N HIS A 451 -16.11 8.74 -17.11
CA HIS A 451 -17.41 8.13 -17.36
C HIS A 451 -17.41 6.62 -17.05
N LEU A 452 -18.59 6.06 -16.87
CA LEU A 452 -18.77 4.62 -16.81
C LEU A 452 -18.67 4.04 -18.22
N TRP A 453 -17.72 3.14 -18.45
CA TRP A 453 -17.47 2.50 -19.74
C TRP A 453 -17.81 1.02 -19.66
N TRP A 454 -18.72 0.58 -20.50
CA TRP A 454 -19.17 -0.80 -20.59
C TRP A 454 -18.83 -1.36 -21.96
N THR A 455 -17.99 -2.38 -22.01
CA THR A 455 -17.45 -2.97 -23.25
C THR A 455 -17.76 -4.45 -23.35
N GLY A 456 -17.73 -5.00 -24.59
CA GLY A 456 -17.94 -6.41 -24.86
C GLY A 456 -19.38 -6.91 -24.72
N ALA A 457 -20.32 -6.01 -24.43
CA ALA A 457 -21.75 -6.33 -24.38
C ALA A 457 -22.36 -6.49 -25.77
N LYS A 458 -23.43 -7.26 -25.87
CA LYS A 458 -24.16 -7.56 -27.10
C LYS A 458 -25.59 -7.09 -27.00
N PRO A 459 -26.31 -6.94 -28.13
CA PRO A 459 -27.76 -6.65 -28.13
C PRO A 459 -28.51 -7.65 -27.24
N GLY A 460 -29.34 -7.11 -26.34
CA GLY A 460 -30.09 -7.84 -25.32
C GLY A 460 -29.40 -7.92 -23.94
N ASP A 461 -28.11 -7.62 -23.86
CA ASP A 461 -27.39 -7.57 -22.56
C ASP A 461 -27.83 -6.37 -21.73
N LYS A 462 -27.81 -6.55 -20.40
CA LYS A 462 -28.26 -5.56 -19.43
C LYS A 462 -27.21 -5.28 -18.39
N LEU A 463 -26.97 -3.99 -18.15
CA LEU A 463 -26.19 -3.48 -17.04
C LEU A 463 -27.14 -2.87 -16.01
N ASN A 464 -27.13 -3.39 -14.79
CA ASN A 464 -27.92 -2.88 -13.69
C ASN A 464 -27.04 -2.07 -12.74
N LEU A 465 -27.48 -0.88 -12.41
CA LEU A 465 -26.78 0.06 -11.55
C LEU A 465 -27.66 0.46 -10.37
N ALA A 466 -27.10 0.53 -9.16
CA ALA A 466 -27.84 1.02 -8.00
C ALA A 466 -27.84 2.54 -7.97
N ILE A 467 -29.03 3.13 -7.83
CA ILE A 467 -29.22 4.56 -7.53
C ILE A 467 -29.78 4.69 -6.13
N VAL A 468 -29.20 5.56 -5.31
CA VAL A 468 -29.71 5.84 -3.96
C VAL A 468 -30.47 7.17 -3.97
N VAL A 469 -31.76 7.10 -3.67
CA VAL A 469 -32.63 8.27 -3.46
C VAL A 469 -32.68 8.60 -1.98
N LYS A 470 -32.22 9.79 -1.59
CA LYS A 470 -32.09 10.20 -0.18
C LYS A 470 -33.40 10.68 0.46
N LYS A 471 -34.42 10.96 -0.34
CA LYS A 471 -35.71 11.47 0.15
C LYS A 471 -36.80 11.12 -0.83
N THR A 472 -37.93 10.62 -0.36
CA THR A 472 -39.11 10.42 -1.17
C THR A 472 -39.59 11.73 -1.81
N GLY A 473 -39.85 11.74 -3.12
CA GLY A 473 -40.29 12.94 -3.84
C GLY A 473 -40.45 12.75 -5.35
N THR A 474 -40.83 13.83 -6.01
CA THR A 474 -40.92 13.89 -7.46
C THR A 474 -39.61 14.39 -8.05
N TYR A 475 -38.99 13.62 -8.93
CA TYR A 475 -37.70 13.90 -9.54
C TYR A 475 -37.83 14.08 -11.06
N LYS A 476 -37.23 15.16 -11.57
CA LYS A 476 -36.99 15.30 -13.00
C LYS A 476 -35.66 14.63 -13.32
N LEU A 477 -35.69 13.61 -14.16
CA LEU A 477 -34.53 12.80 -14.48
C LEU A 477 -33.90 13.23 -15.79
N SER A 478 -32.58 13.24 -15.87
CA SER A 478 -31.82 13.43 -17.10
C SER A 478 -30.49 12.67 -16.98
N ALA A 479 -29.88 12.35 -18.13
CA ALA A 479 -28.58 11.72 -18.17
C ALA A 479 -27.61 12.46 -19.11
N VAL A 480 -26.37 12.57 -18.74
CA VAL A 480 -25.27 12.89 -19.64
C VAL A 480 -24.61 11.57 -20.01
N LEU A 481 -24.59 11.27 -21.30
CA LEU A 481 -24.03 10.04 -21.84
C LEU A 481 -22.92 10.39 -22.82
N THR A 482 -21.89 9.53 -22.88
CA THR A 482 -20.84 9.69 -23.89
C THR A 482 -21.31 9.09 -25.22
N LYS A 483 -20.96 9.78 -26.29
CA LYS A 483 -21.15 9.31 -27.66
C LYS A 483 -19.77 9.09 -28.30
N ALA A 484 -19.64 8.01 -29.07
CA ALA A 484 -18.41 7.67 -29.80
C ALA A 484 -18.73 6.82 -31.04
N ILE A 485 -17.72 6.61 -31.89
CA ILE A 485 -17.83 5.91 -33.16
C ILE A 485 -18.22 4.42 -33.03
N ASP A 486 -17.91 3.82 -31.90
CA ASP A 486 -18.09 2.41 -31.54
C ASP A 486 -19.17 2.18 -30.48
N TYR A 487 -20.02 3.19 -30.19
CA TYR A 487 -21.03 3.09 -29.13
C TYR A 487 -22.38 2.67 -29.69
N GLY A 488 -23.09 1.86 -28.89
CA GLY A 488 -24.34 1.25 -29.24
C GLY A 488 -25.59 2.13 -29.06
N ILE A 489 -26.72 1.57 -29.41
CA ILE A 489 -28.06 2.11 -29.11
C ILE A 489 -28.52 1.48 -27.80
N VAL A 490 -28.91 2.30 -26.82
CA VAL A 490 -29.29 1.85 -25.49
C VAL A 490 -30.74 2.23 -25.12
N GLN A 491 -31.35 1.40 -24.28
CA GLN A 491 -32.60 1.70 -23.59
C GLN A 491 -32.32 1.85 -22.10
N LEU A 492 -32.72 2.96 -21.50
CA LEU A 492 -32.67 3.16 -20.06
C LEU A 492 -34.02 2.84 -19.41
N SER A 493 -33.98 2.13 -18.29
CA SER A 493 -35.15 1.84 -17.45
C SER A 493 -34.82 2.06 -15.97
N LEU A 494 -35.81 2.48 -15.19
CA LEU A 494 -35.66 2.61 -13.73
C LEU A 494 -36.70 1.71 -13.06
N ASP A 495 -36.27 0.81 -12.19
CA ASP A 495 -37.10 -0.20 -11.54
C ASP A 495 -37.98 -0.99 -12.53
N GLY A 496 -37.45 -1.26 -13.72
CA GLY A 496 -38.12 -1.96 -14.79
C GLY A 496 -39.00 -1.09 -15.72
N GLU A 497 -39.25 0.17 -15.38
CA GLU A 497 -39.99 1.09 -16.21
C GLU A 497 -39.08 1.85 -17.18
N LYS A 498 -39.38 1.85 -18.46
CA LYS A 498 -38.63 2.61 -19.47
C LYS A 498 -38.73 4.11 -19.19
N LEU A 499 -37.56 4.79 -19.21
CA LEU A 499 -37.46 6.22 -18.91
C LEU A 499 -37.70 7.09 -20.15
N ALA A 500 -37.08 6.76 -21.26
CA ALA A 500 -37.19 7.46 -22.53
C ALA A 500 -37.18 6.44 -23.67
N GLY A 501 -37.30 6.88 -24.92
CA GLY A 501 -37.06 6.04 -26.09
C GLY A 501 -35.58 5.62 -26.19
N PRO A 502 -35.28 4.74 -27.18
CA PRO A 502 -33.89 4.35 -27.45
C PRO A 502 -32.99 5.55 -27.70
N ILE A 503 -31.79 5.50 -27.19
CA ILE A 503 -30.78 6.56 -27.31
C ILE A 503 -29.65 6.02 -28.16
N ASP A 504 -29.42 6.62 -29.32
CA ASP A 504 -28.28 6.32 -30.19
C ASP A 504 -27.03 7.09 -29.69
N LEU A 505 -26.02 6.34 -29.29
CA LEU A 505 -24.75 6.87 -28.75
C LEU A 505 -23.65 6.96 -29.82
N PHE A 506 -23.99 6.73 -31.11
CA PHE A 506 -23.04 6.94 -32.20
C PHE A 506 -22.71 8.42 -32.37
N ASN A 507 -21.41 8.71 -32.58
CA ASN A 507 -20.88 9.99 -33.05
C ASN A 507 -19.49 9.80 -33.61
N ASP A 508 -19.09 10.55 -34.64
CA ASP A 508 -17.73 10.43 -35.24
C ASP A 508 -16.60 10.81 -34.27
N GLY A 509 -16.88 11.62 -33.26
CA GLY A 509 -15.96 12.01 -32.21
C GLY A 509 -16.46 11.62 -30.83
N VAL A 510 -15.54 11.57 -29.84
CA VAL A 510 -15.91 11.27 -28.45
C VAL A 510 -16.39 12.56 -27.76
N ILE A 511 -17.68 12.63 -27.47
CA ILE A 511 -18.33 13.82 -26.88
C ILE A 511 -19.39 13.42 -25.83
N PRO A 512 -19.62 14.24 -24.79
CA PRO A 512 -20.78 14.07 -23.94
C PRO A 512 -22.05 14.59 -24.63
N THR A 513 -23.22 14.04 -24.27
CA THR A 513 -24.51 14.60 -24.73
C THR A 513 -24.74 15.99 -24.11
N GLN A 514 -24.90 17.00 -24.95
CA GLN A 514 -25.28 18.35 -24.56
C GLN A 514 -26.37 18.87 -25.46
N PRO A 515 -27.55 19.26 -24.92
CA PRO A 515 -27.94 19.21 -23.50
C PRO A 515 -28.07 17.76 -22.98
N PRO A 516 -28.13 17.57 -21.62
CA PRO A 516 -28.42 16.27 -21.03
C PRO A 516 -29.71 15.64 -21.62
N VAL A 517 -29.68 14.34 -21.86
CA VAL A 517 -30.84 13.59 -22.39
C VAL A 517 -31.95 13.59 -21.35
N PRO A 518 -33.14 14.11 -21.64
CA PRO A 518 -34.25 14.10 -20.70
C PRO A 518 -34.84 12.69 -20.57
N LEU A 519 -34.99 12.22 -19.34
CA LEU A 519 -35.49 10.88 -19.00
C LEU A 519 -36.92 10.92 -18.38
N GLY A 520 -37.52 12.10 -18.31
CA GLY A 520 -38.85 12.30 -17.76
C GLY A 520 -38.90 12.62 -16.29
N THR A 521 -40.12 12.59 -15.73
CA THR A 521 -40.35 12.85 -14.29
C THR A 521 -40.88 11.59 -13.63
N ARG A 522 -40.39 11.27 -12.43
CA ARG A 522 -40.80 10.07 -11.66
C ARG A 522 -41.00 10.42 -10.19
N GLN A 523 -42.00 9.76 -9.60
CA GLN A 523 -42.13 9.69 -8.16
C GLN A 523 -41.22 8.57 -7.64
N LEU A 524 -40.25 8.90 -6.78
CA LEU A 524 -39.33 7.94 -6.23
C LEU A 524 -39.43 7.95 -4.72
N SER A 525 -39.41 6.76 -4.10
CA SER A 525 -39.30 6.59 -2.66
C SER A 525 -37.84 6.78 -2.20
N GLU A 526 -37.66 7.07 -0.94
CA GLU A 526 -36.34 6.96 -0.32
C GLU A 526 -35.88 5.50 -0.35
N GLY A 527 -34.61 5.28 -0.73
CA GLY A 527 -34.02 3.94 -0.79
C GLY A 527 -33.21 3.68 -2.05
N LYS A 528 -32.95 2.40 -2.32
CA LYS A 528 -32.23 1.93 -3.51
C LYS A 528 -33.18 1.68 -4.65
N HIS A 529 -32.85 2.19 -5.81
CA HIS A 529 -33.53 1.97 -7.10
C HIS A 529 -32.56 1.34 -8.08
N THR A 530 -33.05 0.62 -9.08
CA THR A 530 -32.24 -0.03 -10.11
C THR A 530 -32.37 0.71 -11.43
N LEU A 531 -31.28 1.32 -11.89
CA LEU A 531 -31.16 1.81 -13.27
C LEU A 531 -30.63 0.68 -14.14
N THR A 532 -31.39 0.31 -15.16
CA THR A 532 -31.00 -0.70 -16.15
C THR A 532 -30.63 -0.01 -17.45
N VAL A 533 -29.47 -0.34 -18.01
CA VAL A 533 -29.02 0.00 -19.36
C VAL A 533 -29.07 -1.28 -20.19
N GLU A 534 -29.90 -1.31 -21.24
CA GLU A 534 -30.02 -2.44 -22.16
C GLU A 534 -29.47 -2.05 -23.53
N ILE A 535 -28.57 -2.88 -24.08
CA ILE A 535 -28.06 -2.71 -25.45
C ILE A 535 -29.15 -3.18 -26.43
N LEU A 536 -29.57 -2.32 -27.33
CA LEU A 536 -30.56 -2.67 -28.37
C LEU A 536 -29.90 -3.02 -29.70
N GLY A 537 -28.74 -2.50 -29.99
CA GLY A 537 -28.04 -2.65 -31.25
C GLY A 537 -26.98 -1.59 -31.43
N ALA A 538 -26.58 -1.36 -32.66
CA ALA A 538 -25.65 -0.30 -33.04
C ALA A 538 -26.20 0.50 -34.23
N ASN A 539 -25.70 1.70 -34.42
CA ASN A 539 -25.91 2.50 -35.61
C ASN A 539 -25.22 1.84 -36.81
N ASP A 540 -25.82 1.95 -38.01
CA ASP A 540 -25.25 1.36 -39.25
C ASP A 540 -23.84 1.92 -39.58
N LYS A 541 -23.47 3.07 -38.99
CA LYS A 541 -22.15 3.72 -39.14
C LYS A 541 -21.18 3.35 -38.05
N ALA A 542 -21.58 2.63 -37.00
CA ALA A 542 -20.73 2.25 -35.91
C ALA A 542 -19.72 1.18 -36.36
N VAL A 543 -18.49 1.23 -35.82
CA VAL A 543 -17.35 0.37 -36.23
C VAL A 543 -17.13 -0.76 -35.22
#